data_5919d05fcd59a5602059906b6dac6da1
#
_entry.id   5919d05fcd59a5602059906b6dac6da1
#
_cell.length_a   1.000
_cell.length_b   1.000
_cell.length_c   1.000
_cell.angle_alpha   90.00
_cell.angle_beta   90.00
_cell.angle_gamma   90.00
#
_symmetry.space_group_name_H-M   'P 1'
#
loop_
_entity.id
_entity.type
_entity.pdbx_description
1 polymer ?
#
loop_
_entity_poly.entity_id
_entity_poly.type
_entity_poly.pdbx_seq_one_letter_code
_entity_poly.pdbx_strand_id
1 'polypeptide(L)'
;MSTLIQQSNALHPAPDWLGCHSTGTIDPLLDRAMALAKVGAWSCDLSDSRLSWTTGVYDLFGIPTHTALDRRQTIEMYTEESREALERLRTRAITIGGSFTLDAQIVRPAGDTRWMRITGEMTLNARGDSVLHGLKQDVTEDKLRLETLRRLAENDALTGLASRAVYESLFLNRRRAAEPLVPMGALILFDLDGFKRINDRLGHLAGDACLKAFAERLSASFPEALLTARIGGDEFAVIVSNDEPVAFIEGRLARFLARLSAPVLWRGHMLTVAATSGIAIPPDPYCYDPEELFAHADATLYAAKRRLRRGRASDRR
;
A
#
# COMPACT_ATOMS: atom_id res chain seq x y z
N MET A 1 25.09 -1.56 -14.96
CA MET A 1 25.98 -2.73 -14.87
C MET A 1 25.09 -3.95 -14.75
N SER A 2 24.96 -4.65 -15.86
CA SER A 2 24.09 -5.85 -15.98
C SER A 2 24.86 -7.05 -15.44
N THR A 3 24.36 -7.63 -14.36
CA THR A 3 24.89 -8.91 -13.85
C THR A 3 24.19 -10.03 -14.62
N LEU A 4 24.93 -10.65 -15.51
CA LEU A 4 24.55 -11.88 -16.21
C LEU A 4 24.41 -13.01 -15.17
N ILE A 5 23.19 -13.45 -14.96
CA ILE A 5 22.92 -14.72 -14.28
C ILE A 5 23.11 -15.83 -15.33
N GLN A 6 24.21 -16.55 -15.20
CA GLN A 6 24.43 -17.80 -15.95
C GLN A 6 23.36 -18.81 -15.53
N GLN A 7 22.45 -19.10 -16.45
CA GLN A 7 21.52 -20.23 -16.33
C GLN A 7 22.28 -21.52 -16.57
N SER A 8 22.47 -22.30 -15.52
CA SER A 8 22.87 -23.70 -15.61
C SER A 8 21.65 -24.53 -16.05
N ASN A 9 21.64 -24.99 -17.28
CA ASN A 9 20.55 -25.78 -17.90
C ASN A 9 20.69 -27.28 -17.58
N ALA A 10 21.24 -27.65 -16.43
CA ALA A 10 21.28 -29.04 -15.99
C ALA A 10 20.04 -29.36 -15.17
N LEU A 11 19.11 -30.16 -15.72
CA LEU A 11 18.01 -30.74 -14.96
C LEU A 11 18.63 -31.63 -13.85
N HIS A 12 18.55 -31.15 -12.61
CA HIS A 12 18.96 -31.94 -11.45
C HIS A 12 17.95 -33.09 -11.23
N PRO A 13 18.41 -34.28 -10.82
CA PRO A 13 17.48 -35.36 -10.45
C PRO A 13 16.59 -34.88 -9.28
N ALA A 14 15.32 -35.28 -9.34
CA ALA A 14 14.37 -34.96 -8.29
C ALA A 14 14.88 -35.47 -6.91
N PRO A 15 14.74 -34.69 -5.83
CA PRO A 15 15.13 -35.15 -4.51
C PRO A 15 14.40 -36.44 -4.13
N ASP A 16 15.07 -37.38 -3.45
CA ASP A 16 14.54 -38.73 -3.12
C ASP A 16 13.20 -38.71 -2.37
N TRP A 17 12.85 -37.61 -1.66
CA TRP A 17 11.56 -37.47 -0.99
C TRP A 17 10.38 -37.22 -1.97
N LEU A 18 10.66 -36.90 -3.25
CA LEU A 18 9.65 -36.82 -4.32
C LEU A 18 9.36 -38.18 -4.97
N GLY A 19 10.22 -39.15 -4.75
CA GLY A 19 10.11 -40.50 -5.27
C GLY A 19 9.16 -41.41 -4.54
N CYS A 20 8.03 -40.93 -4.03
CA CYS A 20 7.05 -41.69 -3.25
C CYS A 20 6.22 -42.66 -4.12
N HIS A 21 6.90 -43.71 -4.61
CA HIS A 21 6.25 -44.97 -4.97
C HIS A 21 6.71 -46.05 -4.02
N SER A 22 5.91 -46.27 -3.00
CA SER A 22 5.98 -47.24 -1.91
C SER A 22 6.51 -46.65 -0.59
N THR A 23 5.61 -46.37 0.32
CA THR A 23 5.82 -46.18 1.79
C THR A 23 6.92 -45.21 2.24
N GLY A 24 7.18 -44.16 1.49
CA GLY A 24 8.08 -43.09 1.94
C GLY A 24 7.36 -42.12 2.85
N THR A 25 7.29 -42.41 4.14
CA THR A 25 7.00 -41.43 5.18
C THR A 25 8.10 -40.37 5.11
N ILE A 26 7.73 -39.10 4.86
CA ILE A 26 8.61 -37.95 5.12
C ILE A 26 9.14 -38.14 6.54
N ASP A 27 10.45 -37.89 6.73
CA ASP A 27 11.04 -37.93 8.07
C ASP A 27 10.16 -37.09 9.01
N PRO A 28 9.63 -37.67 10.09
CA PRO A 28 8.74 -36.97 11.01
C PRO A 28 9.35 -35.67 11.57
N LEU A 29 10.68 -35.62 11.68
CA LEU A 29 11.39 -34.41 12.11
C LEU A 29 11.33 -33.32 11.04
N LEU A 30 11.51 -33.70 9.78
CA LEU A 30 11.43 -32.76 8.65
C LEU A 30 9.99 -32.20 8.50
N ASP A 31 8.97 -33.06 8.59
CA ASP A 31 7.56 -32.63 8.51
C ASP A 31 7.21 -31.65 9.65
N ARG A 32 7.68 -31.93 10.88
CA ARG A 32 7.52 -31.02 12.01
C ARG A 32 8.27 -29.71 11.81
N ALA A 33 9.50 -29.74 11.30
CA ALA A 33 10.27 -28.52 11.03
C ALA A 33 9.59 -27.65 9.96
N MET A 34 9.08 -28.27 8.91
CA MET A 34 8.32 -27.60 7.85
C MET A 34 7.00 -26.99 8.41
N ALA A 35 6.28 -27.72 9.26
CA ALA A 35 5.07 -27.22 9.89
C ALA A 35 5.35 -26.01 10.80
N LEU A 36 6.43 -26.05 11.59
CA LEU A 36 6.86 -24.90 12.41
C LEU A 36 7.20 -23.67 11.55
N ALA A 37 7.79 -23.89 10.40
CA ALA A 37 8.10 -22.82 9.43
C ALA A 37 6.86 -22.36 8.62
N LYS A 38 5.69 -22.93 8.86
CA LYS A 38 4.45 -22.71 8.07
C LYS A 38 4.66 -22.99 6.58
N VAL A 39 5.46 -24.00 6.24
CA VAL A 39 5.83 -24.40 4.89
C VAL A 39 5.33 -25.82 4.63
N GLY A 40 4.81 -26.08 3.45
CA GLY A 40 4.50 -27.42 2.98
C GLY A 40 5.13 -27.68 1.61
N ALA A 41 5.53 -28.93 1.36
CA ALA A 41 6.01 -29.35 0.07
C ALA A 41 4.87 -29.90 -0.80
N TRP A 42 4.97 -29.66 -2.09
CA TRP A 42 3.99 -30.11 -3.07
C TRP A 42 4.69 -30.64 -4.34
N SER A 43 4.05 -31.56 -4.99
CA SER A 43 4.44 -31.98 -6.34
C SER A 43 3.21 -32.26 -7.21
N CYS A 44 3.42 -32.17 -8.53
CA CYS A 44 2.46 -32.48 -9.56
C CYS A 44 3.16 -33.31 -10.64
N ASP A 45 2.76 -34.55 -10.79
CA ASP A 45 3.16 -35.37 -11.91
C ASP A 45 2.46 -34.86 -13.17
N LEU A 46 3.21 -34.55 -14.22
CA LEU A 46 2.65 -33.97 -15.43
C LEU A 46 2.05 -35.02 -16.39
N SER A 47 2.32 -36.30 -16.16
CA SER A 47 1.79 -37.40 -16.99
C SER A 47 0.31 -37.67 -16.71
N ASP A 48 -0.10 -37.59 -15.43
CA ASP A 48 -1.46 -37.88 -14.98
C ASP A 48 -2.09 -36.71 -14.16
N SER A 49 -1.36 -35.59 -14.01
CA SER A 49 -1.76 -34.43 -13.22
C SER A 49 -1.97 -34.72 -11.72
N ARG A 50 -1.39 -35.80 -11.21
CA ARG A 50 -1.53 -36.20 -9.82
C ARG A 50 -0.78 -35.25 -8.89
N LEU A 51 -1.48 -34.77 -7.88
CA LEU A 51 -0.94 -33.92 -6.83
C LEU A 51 -0.49 -34.77 -5.63
N SER A 52 0.64 -34.39 -5.04
CA SER A 52 1.07 -34.89 -3.73
C SER A 52 1.43 -33.73 -2.83
N TRP A 53 0.89 -33.72 -1.61
CA TRP A 53 1.03 -32.64 -0.66
C TRP A 53 1.49 -33.18 0.69
N THR A 54 2.34 -32.43 1.38
CA THR A 54 2.62 -32.65 2.80
C THR A 54 1.51 -32.05 3.65
N THR A 55 1.46 -32.42 4.92
CA THR A 55 0.48 -31.92 5.90
C THR A 55 0.38 -30.40 5.89
N GLY A 56 1.51 -29.69 5.84
CA GLY A 56 1.53 -28.23 5.84
C GLY A 56 0.80 -27.58 4.64
N VAL A 57 0.72 -28.28 3.49
CA VAL A 57 -0.08 -27.74 2.35
C VAL A 57 -1.57 -27.94 2.58
N TYR A 58 -2.00 -29.09 3.13
CA TYR A 58 -3.39 -29.31 3.51
C TYR A 58 -3.86 -28.28 4.54
N ASP A 59 -3.05 -28.00 5.57
CA ASP A 59 -3.34 -27.00 6.60
C ASP A 59 -3.47 -25.60 6.00
N LEU A 60 -2.57 -25.26 5.06
CA LEU A 60 -2.60 -23.96 4.36
C LEU A 60 -3.89 -23.77 3.57
N PHE A 61 -4.36 -24.83 2.88
CA PHE A 61 -5.63 -24.81 2.14
C PHE A 61 -6.86 -24.99 3.04
N GLY A 62 -6.69 -25.38 4.30
CA GLY A 62 -7.79 -25.60 5.23
C GLY A 62 -8.66 -26.80 4.86
N ILE A 63 -8.06 -27.84 4.28
CA ILE A 63 -8.72 -29.10 3.96
C ILE A 63 -8.11 -30.24 4.76
N PRO A 64 -8.91 -31.27 5.14
CA PRO A 64 -8.39 -32.38 5.93
C PRO A 64 -7.24 -33.12 5.22
N THR A 65 -6.23 -33.52 5.99
CA THR A 65 -5.15 -34.39 5.51
C THR A 65 -5.71 -35.68 4.93
N HIS A 66 -5.08 -36.19 3.88
CA HIS A 66 -5.51 -37.37 3.12
C HIS A 66 -6.80 -37.20 2.31
N THR A 67 -7.37 -36.00 2.20
CA THR A 67 -8.40 -35.71 1.20
C THR A 67 -7.84 -36.00 -0.20
N ALA A 68 -8.61 -36.70 -1.03
CA ALA A 68 -8.22 -36.93 -2.42
C ALA A 68 -8.09 -35.57 -3.13
N LEU A 69 -6.94 -35.33 -3.72
CA LEU A 69 -6.64 -34.05 -4.39
C LEU A 69 -7.07 -34.09 -5.85
N ASP A 70 -7.95 -33.18 -6.24
CA ASP A 70 -8.23 -32.87 -7.63
C ASP A 70 -7.61 -31.49 -7.96
N ARG A 71 -6.71 -31.49 -8.96
CA ARG A 71 -6.05 -30.25 -9.39
C ARG A 71 -7.05 -29.16 -9.80
N ARG A 72 -8.17 -29.53 -10.44
CA ARG A 72 -9.19 -28.56 -10.86
C ARG A 72 -9.82 -27.88 -9.67
N GLN A 73 -10.23 -28.65 -8.66
CA GLN A 73 -10.82 -28.12 -7.45
C GLN A 73 -9.83 -27.25 -6.64
N THR A 74 -8.57 -27.69 -6.58
CA THR A 74 -7.55 -26.92 -5.85
C THR A 74 -7.22 -25.58 -6.53
N ILE A 75 -7.31 -25.50 -7.85
CA ILE A 75 -7.09 -24.26 -8.60
C ILE A 75 -8.27 -23.28 -8.43
N GLU A 76 -9.48 -23.78 -8.29
CA GLU A 76 -10.66 -22.94 -8.03
C GLU A 76 -10.59 -22.21 -6.68
N MET A 77 -9.78 -22.69 -5.75
CA MET A 77 -9.54 -22.00 -4.47
C MET A 77 -8.67 -20.75 -4.60
N TYR A 78 -7.94 -20.58 -5.70
CA TYR A 78 -7.18 -19.34 -5.95
C TYR A 78 -8.11 -18.23 -6.42
N THR A 79 -7.80 -16.99 -6.02
CA THR A 79 -8.45 -15.82 -6.63
C THR A 79 -8.17 -15.81 -8.15
N GLU A 80 -9.02 -15.17 -8.94
CA GLU A 80 -8.92 -15.16 -10.40
C GLU A 80 -7.55 -14.67 -10.86
N GLU A 81 -7.08 -13.54 -10.34
CA GLU A 81 -5.77 -12.97 -10.64
C GLU A 81 -4.62 -13.93 -10.30
N SER A 82 -4.67 -14.54 -9.10
CA SER A 82 -3.65 -15.48 -8.64
C SER A 82 -3.63 -16.76 -9.47
N ARG A 83 -4.81 -17.24 -9.90
CA ARG A 83 -4.97 -18.41 -10.76
C ARG A 83 -4.33 -18.17 -12.12
N GLU A 84 -4.63 -17.05 -12.77
CA GLU A 84 -4.05 -16.69 -14.06
C GLU A 84 -2.52 -16.54 -13.97
N ALA A 85 -2.01 -15.90 -12.92
CA ALA A 85 -0.58 -15.74 -12.71
C ALA A 85 0.10 -17.10 -12.54
N LEU A 86 -0.50 -18.00 -11.74
CA LEU A 86 0.01 -19.35 -11.52
C LEU A 86 0.05 -20.17 -12.82
N GLU A 87 -1.03 -20.14 -13.61
CA GLU A 87 -1.07 -20.89 -14.87
C GLU A 87 -0.06 -20.37 -15.90
N ARG A 88 0.15 -19.07 -15.99
CA ARG A 88 1.19 -18.49 -16.85
C ARG A 88 2.58 -18.95 -16.44
N LEU A 89 2.91 -18.88 -15.15
CA LEU A 89 4.23 -19.28 -14.64
C LEU A 89 4.46 -20.79 -14.76
N ARG A 90 3.42 -21.58 -14.45
CA ARG A 90 3.46 -23.04 -14.62
C ARG A 90 3.71 -23.43 -16.07
N THR A 91 2.94 -22.86 -17.00
CA THR A 91 3.11 -23.14 -18.44
C THR A 91 4.51 -22.79 -18.91
N ARG A 92 5.03 -21.64 -18.47
CA ARG A 92 6.41 -21.26 -18.80
C ARG A 92 7.43 -22.25 -18.24
N ALA A 93 7.32 -22.65 -16.96
CA ALA A 93 8.23 -23.61 -16.35
C ALA A 93 8.20 -24.98 -17.06
N ILE A 94 7.02 -25.43 -17.50
CA ILE A 94 6.86 -26.69 -18.25
C ILE A 94 7.48 -26.58 -19.65
N THR A 95 7.30 -25.46 -20.35
CA THR A 95 7.71 -25.32 -21.77
C THR A 95 9.20 -25.05 -21.93
N ILE A 96 9.77 -24.22 -21.04
CA ILE A 96 11.16 -23.73 -21.18
C ILE A 96 12.06 -24.33 -20.10
N GLY A 97 11.49 -24.98 -19.09
CA GLY A 97 12.18 -25.37 -17.86
C GLY A 97 12.38 -24.22 -16.88
N GLY A 98 13.03 -24.53 -15.76
CA GLY A 98 13.38 -23.55 -14.75
C GLY A 98 12.43 -23.50 -13.55
N SER A 99 12.61 -22.50 -12.72
CA SER A 99 11.84 -22.30 -11.49
C SER A 99 11.02 -21.02 -11.54
N PHE A 100 10.02 -20.94 -10.67
CA PHE A 100 9.25 -19.72 -10.45
C PHE A 100 8.96 -19.50 -8.97
N THR A 101 8.68 -18.25 -8.62
CA THR A 101 8.13 -17.85 -7.33
C THR A 101 6.93 -16.93 -7.56
N LEU A 102 5.85 -17.18 -6.83
CA LEU A 102 4.61 -16.42 -6.91
C LEU A 102 4.02 -16.23 -5.52
N ASP A 103 3.68 -15.01 -5.14
CA ASP A 103 2.79 -14.74 -4.01
C ASP A 103 1.35 -14.78 -4.54
N ALA A 104 0.57 -15.76 -4.12
CA ALA A 104 -0.79 -16.01 -4.57
C ALA A 104 -1.79 -15.96 -3.41
N GLN A 105 -3.02 -15.61 -3.70
CA GLN A 105 -4.11 -15.55 -2.73
C GLN A 105 -5.09 -16.69 -2.96
N ILE A 106 -5.49 -17.36 -1.88
CA ILE A 106 -6.53 -18.40 -1.89
C ILE A 106 -7.69 -18.04 -0.96
N VAL A 107 -8.87 -18.55 -1.29
CA VAL A 107 -10.06 -18.54 -0.45
C VAL A 107 -10.27 -19.97 0.06
N ARG A 108 -10.20 -20.16 1.38
CA ARG A 108 -10.37 -21.47 2.01
C ARG A 108 -11.84 -21.87 2.10
N PRO A 109 -12.17 -23.15 2.30
CA PRO A 109 -13.57 -23.59 2.47
C PRO A 109 -14.31 -22.88 3.60
N ALA A 110 -13.60 -22.41 4.63
CA ALA A 110 -14.17 -21.62 5.73
C ALA A 110 -14.52 -20.17 5.32
N GLY A 111 -14.17 -19.74 4.09
CA GLY A 111 -14.42 -18.39 3.56
C GLY A 111 -13.33 -17.38 3.87
N ASP A 112 -12.32 -17.73 4.66
CA ASP A 112 -11.19 -16.85 4.94
C ASP A 112 -10.14 -16.89 3.82
N THR A 113 -9.46 -15.78 3.65
CA THR A 113 -8.44 -15.59 2.62
C THR A 113 -7.04 -15.75 3.21
N ARG A 114 -6.15 -16.43 2.47
CA ARG A 114 -4.74 -16.59 2.82
C ARG A 114 -3.84 -16.18 1.67
N TRP A 115 -2.70 -15.58 2.03
CA TRP A 115 -1.60 -15.38 1.11
C TRP A 115 -0.59 -16.51 1.22
N MET A 116 -0.22 -17.08 0.09
CA MET A 116 0.83 -18.09 0.05
C MET A 116 1.93 -17.70 -0.93
N ARG A 117 3.16 -17.97 -0.56
CA ARG A 117 4.29 -17.97 -1.49
C ARG A 117 4.45 -19.36 -2.05
N ILE A 118 4.38 -19.49 -3.35
CA ILE A 118 4.56 -20.72 -4.09
C ILE A 118 5.90 -20.66 -4.80
N THR A 119 6.76 -21.64 -4.56
CA THR A 119 7.91 -21.90 -5.42
C THR A 119 7.65 -23.16 -6.22
N GLY A 120 8.11 -23.21 -7.45
CA GLY A 120 7.97 -24.38 -8.30
C GLY A 120 9.18 -24.54 -9.22
N GLU A 121 9.60 -25.78 -9.41
CA GLU A 121 10.70 -26.17 -10.28
C GLU A 121 10.35 -27.44 -11.02
N MET A 122 10.77 -27.49 -12.29
CA MET A 122 10.65 -28.70 -13.13
C MET A 122 11.84 -29.64 -12.96
N THR A 123 11.54 -30.91 -12.70
CA THR A 123 12.55 -31.97 -12.63
C THR A 123 12.03 -33.23 -13.31
N LEU A 124 12.92 -34.22 -13.48
CA LEU A 124 12.54 -35.55 -13.91
C LEU A 124 12.54 -36.50 -12.70
N ASN A 125 11.52 -37.36 -12.60
CA ASN A 125 11.50 -38.42 -11.61
C ASN A 125 12.45 -39.59 -12.03
N ALA A 126 12.58 -40.60 -11.17
CA ALA A 126 13.43 -41.75 -11.45
C ALA A 126 13.02 -42.58 -12.70
N ARG A 127 11.82 -42.35 -13.23
CA ARG A 127 11.30 -43.00 -14.45
C ARG A 127 11.50 -42.13 -15.70
N GLY A 128 12.02 -40.92 -15.54
CA GLY A 128 12.18 -39.94 -16.61
C GLY A 128 10.93 -39.11 -16.91
N ASP A 129 9.86 -39.22 -16.09
CA ASP A 129 8.66 -38.40 -16.24
C ASP A 129 8.88 -36.99 -15.66
N SER A 130 8.27 -36.02 -16.29
CA SER A 130 8.35 -34.63 -15.84
C SER A 130 7.48 -34.39 -14.61
N VAL A 131 8.09 -33.85 -13.56
CA VAL A 131 7.43 -33.51 -12.31
C VAL A 131 7.67 -32.02 -11.99
N LEU A 132 6.60 -31.29 -11.70
CA LEU A 132 6.67 -29.95 -11.14
C LEU A 132 6.53 -30.06 -9.64
N HIS A 133 7.50 -29.52 -8.89
CA HIS A 133 7.49 -29.60 -7.42
C HIS A 133 7.99 -28.31 -6.78
N GLY A 134 7.79 -28.17 -5.47
CA GLY A 134 8.27 -27.00 -4.74
C GLY A 134 7.66 -26.87 -3.36
N LEU A 135 7.64 -25.65 -2.87
CA LEU A 135 7.14 -25.32 -1.54
C LEU A 135 5.96 -24.34 -1.63
N LYS A 136 5.07 -24.43 -0.65
CA LYS A 136 4.03 -23.44 -0.37
C LYS A 136 4.18 -22.98 1.07
N GLN A 137 4.29 -21.68 1.27
CA GLN A 137 4.47 -21.06 2.57
C GLN A 137 3.31 -20.10 2.85
N ASP A 138 2.72 -20.16 4.07
CA ASP A 138 1.79 -19.11 4.51
C ASP A 138 2.55 -17.82 4.79
N VAL A 139 2.28 -16.80 4.00
CA VAL A 139 2.86 -15.44 4.13
C VAL A 139 1.79 -14.41 4.49
N THR A 140 0.62 -14.85 4.97
CA THR A 140 -0.51 -13.97 5.29
C THR A 140 -0.14 -12.95 6.36
N GLU A 141 0.49 -13.41 7.44
CA GLU A 141 0.89 -12.52 8.53
C GLU A 141 1.92 -11.48 8.07
N ASP A 142 2.91 -11.89 7.27
CA ASP A 142 3.93 -10.99 6.74
C ASP A 142 3.32 -9.95 5.79
N LYS A 143 2.38 -10.35 4.93
CA LYS A 143 1.66 -9.43 4.03
C LYS A 143 0.82 -8.43 4.82
N LEU A 144 0.06 -8.87 5.83
CA LEU A 144 -0.75 -8.00 6.69
C LEU A 144 0.12 -7.03 7.51
N ARG A 145 1.26 -7.52 8.01
CA ARG A 145 2.22 -6.69 8.74
C ARG A 145 2.83 -5.63 7.82
N LEU A 146 3.27 -6.02 6.62
CA LEU A 146 3.81 -5.10 5.63
C LEU A 146 2.79 -4.04 5.22
N GLU A 147 1.55 -4.44 4.96
CA GLU A 147 0.44 -3.53 4.64
C GLU A 147 0.16 -2.55 5.78
N THR A 148 0.18 -3.03 7.03
CA THR A 148 0.00 -2.18 8.21
C THR A 148 1.13 -1.16 8.32
N LEU A 149 2.39 -1.60 8.18
CA LEU A 149 3.55 -0.71 8.20
C LEU A 149 3.49 0.32 7.06
N ARG A 150 3.07 -0.11 5.88
CA ARG A 150 2.87 0.78 4.74
C ARG A 150 1.82 1.84 5.05
N ARG A 151 0.64 1.46 5.56
CA ARG A 151 -0.41 2.40 5.95
C ARG A 151 0.05 3.38 7.02
N LEU A 152 0.82 2.91 8.01
CA LEU A 152 1.39 3.78 9.05
C LEU A 152 2.43 4.77 8.49
N ALA A 153 3.15 4.40 7.44
CA ALA A 153 4.10 5.29 6.76
C ALA A 153 3.40 6.27 5.79
N GLU A 154 2.32 5.83 5.14
CA GLU A 154 1.61 6.60 4.13
C GLU A 154 0.63 7.64 4.71
N ASN A 155 0.09 7.41 5.90
CA ASN A 155 -0.88 8.30 6.51
C ASN A 155 -0.34 8.94 7.80
N ASP A 156 -0.73 10.19 8.04
CA ASP A 156 -0.54 10.84 9.33
C ASP A 156 -1.47 10.19 10.38
N ALA A 157 -0.87 9.63 11.43
CA ALA A 157 -1.58 8.84 12.43
C ALA A 157 -2.66 9.64 13.21
N LEU A 158 -2.54 10.97 13.27
CA LEU A 158 -3.50 11.81 13.97
C LEU A 158 -4.70 12.18 13.12
N THR A 159 -4.45 12.54 11.86
CA THR A 159 -5.46 13.14 10.97
C THR A 159 -6.01 12.19 9.92
N GLY A 160 -5.30 11.08 9.66
CA GLY A 160 -5.64 10.12 8.60
C GLY A 160 -5.37 10.61 7.18
N LEU A 161 -4.91 11.84 6.99
CA LEU A 161 -4.47 12.36 5.70
C LEU A 161 -3.16 11.72 5.26
N ALA A 162 -2.78 11.90 4.01
CA ALA A 162 -1.46 11.49 3.55
C ALA A 162 -0.36 12.12 4.43
N SER A 163 0.67 11.32 4.71
CA SER A 163 1.80 11.77 5.51
C SER A 163 2.72 12.71 4.71
N ARG A 164 3.60 13.40 5.42
CA ARG A 164 4.68 14.18 4.81
C ARG A 164 5.52 13.33 3.85
N ALA A 165 5.80 12.08 4.19
CA ALA A 165 6.58 11.18 3.35
C ALA A 165 5.92 10.91 2.00
N VAL A 166 4.58 10.76 1.99
CA VAL A 166 3.81 10.60 0.74
C VAL A 166 3.84 11.90 -0.07
N TYR A 167 3.63 13.06 0.59
CA TYR A 167 3.71 14.35 -0.08
C TYR A 167 5.09 14.56 -0.75
N GLU A 168 6.17 14.30 -0.03
CA GLU A 168 7.53 14.40 -0.57
C GLU A 168 7.78 13.42 -1.72
N SER A 169 7.30 12.18 -1.58
CA SER A 169 7.48 11.14 -2.60
C SER A 169 6.71 11.40 -3.88
N LEU A 170 5.42 11.77 -3.77
CA LEU A 170 4.54 11.93 -4.93
C LEU A 170 4.68 13.32 -5.58
N PHE A 171 4.98 14.37 -4.80
CA PHE A 171 5.05 15.73 -5.28
C PHE A 171 6.48 16.24 -5.41
N LEU A 172 7.26 16.40 -4.33
CA LEU A 172 8.59 17.00 -4.38
C LEU A 172 9.62 16.14 -5.13
N ASN A 173 9.58 14.81 -4.93
CA ASN A 173 10.48 13.86 -5.60
C ASN A 173 9.88 13.27 -6.89
N ARG A 174 9.10 14.03 -7.62
CA ARG A 174 8.34 13.61 -8.81
C ARG A 174 9.13 12.75 -9.81
N ARG A 175 10.44 13.00 -9.99
CA ARG A 175 11.29 12.19 -10.89
C ARG A 175 11.40 10.72 -10.49
N ARG A 176 11.02 10.38 -9.24
CA ARG A 176 11.03 9.02 -8.68
C ARG A 176 9.64 8.45 -8.48
N ALA A 177 8.59 9.25 -8.66
CA ALA A 177 7.21 8.78 -8.49
C ALA A 177 6.82 7.86 -9.66
N ALA A 178 6.19 6.73 -9.33
CA ALA A 178 5.65 5.80 -10.32
C ALA A 178 4.47 6.40 -11.09
N GLU A 179 3.70 7.26 -10.42
CA GLU A 179 2.54 7.96 -10.99
C GLU A 179 2.63 9.46 -10.66
N PRO A 180 2.82 10.32 -11.68
CA PRO A 180 2.87 11.76 -11.46
C PRO A 180 1.48 12.32 -11.13
N LEU A 181 1.43 13.32 -10.24
CA LEU A 181 0.20 14.06 -9.91
C LEU A 181 -0.18 15.02 -11.06
N VAL A 182 -0.67 14.46 -12.15
CA VAL A 182 -1.07 15.21 -13.36
C VAL A 182 -2.44 14.75 -13.84
N PRO A 183 -3.23 15.64 -14.47
CA PRO A 183 -2.97 17.06 -14.64
C PRO A 183 -3.15 17.84 -13.35
N MET A 184 -2.16 18.66 -12.98
CA MET A 184 -2.20 19.45 -11.76
C MET A 184 -2.80 20.82 -12.00
N GLY A 185 -3.83 21.19 -11.24
CA GLY A 185 -4.48 22.51 -11.32
C GLY A 185 -3.89 23.52 -10.36
N ALA A 186 -3.65 23.16 -9.11
CA ALA A 186 -3.04 24.03 -8.12
C ALA A 186 -2.42 23.25 -6.94
N LEU A 187 -1.42 23.87 -6.31
CA LEU A 187 -0.94 23.54 -4.97
C LEU A 187 -1.52 24.59 -3.98
N ILE A 188 -2.14 24.11 -2.91
CA ILE A 188 -2.64 24.96 -1.84
C ILE A 188 -1.96 24.52 -0.53
N LEU A 189 -1.24 25.43 0.09
CA LEU A 189 -0.66 25.24 1.43
C LEU A 189 -1.50 25.91 2.47
N PHE A 190 -1.62 25.30 3.65
CA PHE A 190 -2.35 25.83 4.79
C PHE A 190 -1.48 25.78 6.05
N ASP A 191 -1.72 26.74 6.94
CA ASP A 191 -1.13 26.78 8.28
C ASP A 191 -2.19 27.29 9.27
N LEU A 192 -2.38 26.55 10.38
CA LEU A 192 -3.39 26.87 11.37
C LEU A 192 -3.03 28.09 12.20
N ASP A 193 -3.92 29.09 12.18
CA ASP A 193 -3.71 30.36 12.89
C ASP A 193 -3.85 30.21 14.40
N GLY A 194 -2.74 30.48 15.12
CA GLY A 194 -2.73 30.49 16.57
C GLY A 194 -2.76 29.08 17.21
N PHE A 195 -2.43 28.04 16.46
CA PHE A 195 -2.38 26.65 16.94
C PHE A 195 -1.53 26.51 18.21
N LYS A 196 -0.33 27.11 18.25
CA LYS A 196 0.50 27.12 19.46
C LYS A 196 -0.21 27.66 20.68
N ARG A 197 -1.02 28.72 20.54
CA ARG A 197 -1.78 29.30 21.68
C ARG A 197 -2.86 28.36 22.21
N ILE A 198 -3.45 27.54 21.33
CA ILE A 198 -4.41 26.50 21.74
C ILE A 198 -3.70 25.46 22.58
N ASN A 199 -2.54 24.99 22.11
CA ASN A 199 -1.71 24.01 22.84
C ASN A 199 -1.26 24.56 24.20
N ASP A 200 -0.73 25.80 24.22
CA ASP A 200 -0.22 26.44 25.44
C ASP A 200 -1.33 26.69 26.50
N ARG A 201 -2.57 26.95 26.05
CA ARG A 201 -3.70 27.25 26.94
C ARG A 201 -4.51 26.05 27.40
N LEU A 202 -4.72 25.06 26.50
CA LEU A 202 -5.66 23.94 26.69
C LEU A 202 -5.00 22.56 26.58
N GLY A 203 -3.70 22.55 26.33
CA GLY A 203 -2.91 21.32 26.18
C GLY A 203 -2.97 20.71 24.77
N HIS A 204 -2.02 19.81 24.50
CA HIS A 204 -1.85 19.17 23.18
C HIS A 204 -3.09 18.41 22.70
N LEU A 205 -3.87 17.79 23.59
CA LEU A 205 -5.10 17.09 23.21
C LEU A 205 -6.17 18.02 22.60
N ALA A 206 -6.21 19.30 23.00
CA ALA A 206 -7.07 20.30 22.38
C ALA A 206 -6.56 20.68 20.98
N GLY A 207 -5.24 20.81 20.83
CA GLY A 207 -4.61 20.99 19.51
C GLY A 207 -4.88 19.82 18.58
N ASP A 208 -4.75 18.59 19.06
CA ASP A 208 -5.05 17.37 18.30
C ASP A 208 -6.51 17.37 17.80
N ALA A 209 -7.46 17.80 18.64
CA ALA A 209 -8.86 17.94 18.24
C ALA A 209 -9.05 18.99 17.12
N CYS A 210 -8.30 20.10 17.18
CA CYS A 210 -8.30 21.12 16.11
C CYS A 210 -7.73 20.58 14.80
N LEU A 211 -6.61 19.82 14.86
CA LEU A 211 -5.99 19.21 13.69
C LEU A 211 -6.91 18.19 13.01
N LYS A 212 -7.57 17.32 13.80
CA LYS A 212 -8.55 16.37 13.29
C LYS A 212 -9.72 17.06 12.61
N ALA A 213 -10.31 18.04 13.28
CA ALA A 213 -11.44 18.79 12.73
C ALA A 213 -11.08 19.57 11.45
N PHE A 214 -9.85 20.11 11.39
CA PHE A 214 -9.35 20.77 10.17
C PHE A 214 -9.22 19.75 9.04
N ALA A 215 -8.58 18.61 9.28
CA ALA A 215 -8.36 17.55 8.30
C ALA A 215 -9.68 16.99 7.74
N GLU A 216 -10.67 16.72 8.61
CA GLU A 216 -12.01 16.26 8.19
C GLU A 216 -12.70 17.28 7.27
N ARG A 217 -12.67 18.57 7.66
CA ARG A 217 -13.26 19.66 6.85
C ARG A 217 -12.52 19.86 5.53
N LEU A 218 -11.19 19.69 5.54
CA LEU A 218 -10.35 19.82 4.36
C LEU A 218 -10.70 18.71 3.35
N SER A 219 -10.70 17.45 3.78
CA SER A 219 -11.08 16.32 2.93
C SER A 219 -12.50 16.45 2.38
N ALA A 220 -13.45 16.88 3.21
CA ALA A 220 -14.84 17.09 2.77
C ALA A 220 -14.99 18.25 1.77
N SER A 221 -14.07 19.22 1.78
CA SER A 221 -14.11 20.38 0.87
C SER A 221 -13.36 20.13 -0.45
N PHE A 222 -12.45 19.18 -0.46
CA PHE A 222 -11.64 18.81 -1.63
C PHE A 222 -11.68 17.28 -1.89
N PRO A 223 -12.86 16.69 -2.10
CA PRO A 223 -13.01 15.23 -2.24
C PRO A 223 -12.30 14.67 -3.47
N GLU A 224 -12.17 15.49 -4.54
CA GLU A 224 -11.51 15.13 -5.80
C GLU A 224 -10.04 15.62 -5.87
N ALA A 225 -9.44 15.94 -4.71
CA ALA A 225 -8.04 16.33 -4.70
C ALA A 225 -7.13 15.15 -5.08
N LEU A 226 -6.12 15.42 -5.89
CA LEU A 226 -5.07 14.44 -6.24
C LEU A 226 -4.30 14.00 -4.99
N LEU A 227 -4.13 14.92 -4.03
CA LEU A 227 -3.49 14.65 -2.75
C LEU A 227 -3.98 15.65 -1.70
N THR A 228 -4.30 15.15 -0.51
CA THR A 228 -4.51 15.95 0.71
C THR A 228 -3.60 15.40 1.79
N ALA A 229 -2.66 16.21 2.28
CA ALA A 229 -1.58 15.76 3.16
C ALA A 229 -1.39 16.70 4.36
N ARG A 230 -0.92 16.12 5.47
CA ARG A 230 -0.34 16.89 6.57
C ARG A 230 1.18 16.85 6.44
N ILE A 231 1.80 18.03 6.21
CA ILE A 231 3.22 18.17 5.87
C ILE A 231 4.08 18.70 7.04
N GLY A 232 3.43 19.17 8.09
CA GLY A 232 4.10 19.70 9.29
C GLY A 232 3.22 19.58 10.53
N GLY A 233 3.60 20.21 11.63
CA GLY A 233 2.85 20.22 12.88
C GLY A 233 1.42 20.75 12.71
N ASP A 234 1.29 21.95 12.17
CA ASP A 234 0.04 22.67 11.87
C ASP A 234 -0.08 23.05 10.38
N GLU A 235 0.73 22.41 9.53
CA GLU A 235 0.82 22.67 8.10
C GLU A 235 0.19 21.54 7.27
N PHE A 236 -0.60 21.93 6.27
CA PHE A 236 -1.29 21.01 5.37
C PHE A 236 -1.10 21.42 3.92
N ALA A 237 -1.19 20.45 3.02
CA ALA A 237 -1.12 20.66 1.59
C ALA A 237 -2.30 19.97 0.88
N VAL A 238 -2.84 20.62 -0.15
CA VAL A 238 -3.81 20.06 -1.07
C VAL A 238 -3.31 20.27 -2.49
N ILE A 239 -3.30 19.22 -3.28
CA ILE A 239 -3.03 19.25 -4.71
C ILE A 239 -4.32 18.91 -5.42
N VAL A 240 -4.82 19.84 -6.23
CA VAL A 240 -6.05 19.66 -6.99
C VAL A 240 -5.75 19.41 -8.47
N SER A 241 -6.65 18.65 -9.13
CA SER A 241 -6.59 18.43 -10.58
C SER A 241 -6.90 19.68 -11.35
N ASN A 242 -6.47 19.72 -12.63
CA ASN A 242 -6.80 20.80 -13.58
C ASN A 242 -8.16 20.58 -14.29
N ASP A 243 -9.02 19.73 -13.74
CA ASP A 243 -10.34 19.46 -14.33
C ASP A 243 -11.31 20.63 -14.18
N GLU A 244 -11.00 21.58 -13.30
CA GLU A 244 -11.80 22.78 -13.06
C GLU A 244 -11.01 24.07 -13.32
N PRO A 245 -11.68 25.14 -13.79
CA PRO A 245 -11.06 26.47 -13.92
C PRO A 245 -10.53 26.98 -12.56
N VAL A 246 -9.42 27.69 -12.59
CA VAL A 246 -8.76 28.25 -11.39
C VAL A 246 -9.71 29.04 -10.50
N ALA A 247 -10.61 29.84 -11.08
CA ALA A 247 -11.61 30.63 -10.32
C ALA A 247 -12.53 29.74 -9.46
N PHE A 248 -12.81 28.50 -9.88
CA PHE A 248 -13.59 27.53 -9.08
C PHE A 248 -12.78 26.99 -7.92
N ILE A 249 -11.49 26.72 -8.13
CA ILE A 249 -10.56 26.30 -7.06
C ILE A 249 -10.45 27.40 -6.01
N GLU A 250 -10.24 28.64 -6.42
CA GLU A 250 -10.19 29.82 -5.52
C GLU A 250 -11.51 30.03 -4.80
N GLY A 251 -12.65 29.91 -5.48
CA GLY A 251 -13.98 30.00 -4.88
C GLY A 251 -14.24 28.88 -3.84
N ARG A 252 -13.76 27.66 -4.11
CA ARG A 252 -13.83 26.53 -3.16
C ARG A 252 -12.96 26.80 -1.93
N LEU A 253 -11.74 27.28 -2.13
CA LEU A 253 -10.82 27.68 -1.08
C LEU A 253 -11.43 28.76 -0.17
N ALA A 254 -12.00 29.80 -0.74
CA ALA A 254 -12.67 30.88 0.01
C ALA A 254 -13.85 30.34 0.84
N ARG A 255 -14.68 29.48 0.28
CA ARG A 255 -15.79 28.82 1.00
C ARG A 255 -15.29 27.93 2.14
N PHE A 256 -14.21 27.17 1.90
CA PHE A 256 -13.59 26.34 2.92
C PHE A 256 -13.11 27.20 4.11
N LEU A 257 -12.32 28.24 3.85
CA LEU A 257 -11.80 29.14 4.89
C LEU A 257 -12.93 29.81 5.69
N ALA A 258 -14.01 30.23 5.03
CA ALA A 258 -15.18 30.81 5.70
C ALA A 258 -15.88 29.80 6.64
N ARG A 259 -15.95 28.52 6.27
CA ARG A 259 -16.55 27.44 7.07
C ARG A 259 -15.69 26.99 8.25
N LEU A 260 -14.39 27.26 8.25
CA LEU A 260 -13.51 26.92 9.36
C LEU A 260 -13.89 27.60 10.66
N SER A 261 -14.59 28.77 10.61
CA SER A 261 -15.06 29.50 11.77
C SER A 261 -16.12 28.73 12.59
N ALA A 262 -16.73 27.68 12.04
CA ALA A 262 -17.64 26.80 12.77
C ALA A 262 -16.89 26.16 13.96
N PRO A 263 -17.38 26.35 15.21
CA PRO A 263 -16.66 25.88 16.38
C PRO A 263 -16.59 24.34 16.46
N VAL A 264 -15.53 23.85 17.10
CA VAL A 264 -15.33 22.45 17.45
C VAL A 264 -15.60 22.28 18.94
N LEU A 265 -16.56 21.45 19.32
CA LEU A 265 -16.82 21.14 20.73
C LEU A 265 -15.78 20.11 21.22
N TRP A 266 -15.00 20.52 22.22
CA TRP A 266 -14.00 19.63 22.84
C TRP A 266 -14.10 19.73 24.36
N ARG A 267 -14.50 18.65 25.04
CA ARG A 267 -14.62 18.57 26.51
C ARG A 267 -15.36 19.77 27.15
N GLY A 268 -16.43 20.22 26.51
CA GLY A 268 -17.22 21.40 26.98
C GLY A 268 -16.65 22.76 26.55
N HIS A 269 -15.49 22.80 25.88
CA HIS A 269 -14.93 24.04 25.34
C HIS A 269 -15.24 24.15 23.84
N MET A 270 -15.59 25.38 23.42
CA MET A 270 -15.77 25.71 22.01
C MET A 270 -14.42 26.18 21.42
N LEU A 271 -13.81 25.38 20.59
CA LEU A 271 -12.57 25.71 19.91
C LEU A 271 -12.86 26.27 18.52
N THR A 272 -12.24 27.40 18.17
CA THR A 272 -12.32 27.96 16.82
C THR A 272 -11.03 27.59 16.05
N VAL A 273 -11.18 26.91 14.93
CA VAL A 273 -10.08 26.60 14.00
C VAL A 273 -10.09 27.67 12.92
N ALA A 274 -8.96 28.30 12.70
CA ALA A 274 -8.73 29.22 11.60
C ALA A 274 -7.42 28.84 10.90
N ALA A 275 -7.32 29.08 9.62
CA ALA A 275 -6.12 28.84 8.86
C ALA A 275 -5.88 29.95 7.83
N THR A 276 -4.63 30.19 7.57
CA THR A 276 -4.17 31.01 6.45
C THR A 276 -3.72 30.06 5.33
N SER A 277 -3.99 30.44 4.07
CA SER A 277 -3.59 29.64 2.91
C SER A 277 -2.75 30.42 1.92
N GLY A 278 -1.91 29.70 1.19
CA GLY A 278 -1.21 30.16 0.00
C GLY A 278 -1.51 29.21 -1.17
N ILE A 279 -1.70 29.78 -2.35
CA ILE A 279 -2.00 29.01 -3.57
C ILE A 279 -0.94 29.32 -4.63
N ALA A 280 -0.53 28.27 -5.35
CA ALA A 280 0.28 28.37 -6.56
C ALA A 280 -0.33 27.52 -7.67
N ILE A 281 -0.30 28.05 -8.89
CA ILE A 281 -0.87 27.43 -10.09
C ILE A 281 0.32 27.11 -11.00
N PRO A 282 0.46 25.87 -11.48
CA PRO A 282 1.51 25.53 -12.41
C PRO A 282 1.27 26.23 -13.76
N PRO A 283 2.33 26.69 -14.44
CA PRO A 283 2.22 27.27 -15.78
C PRO A 283 1.77 26.25 -16.82
N ASP A 284 2.12 24.98 -16.61
CA ASP A 284 1.68 23.82 -17.40
C ASP A 284 1.21 22.71 -16.43
N PRO A 285 -0.05 22.23 -16.56
CA PRO A 285 -0.60 21.17 -15.69
C PRO A 285 0.17 19.85 -15.77
N TYR A 286 0.88 19.58 -16.85
CA TYR A 286 1.61 18.34 -17.08
C TYR A 286 3.12 18.47 -16.89
N CYS A 287 3.63 19.71 -16.92
CA CYS A 287 5.06 19.99 -16.83
C CYS A 287 5.33 21.17 -15.89
N TYR A 288 5.74 20.89 -14.67
CA TYR A 288 6.04 21.92 -13.65
C TYR A 288 7.24 21.50 -12.79
N ASP A 289 7.90 22.49 -12.20
CA ASP A 289 8.89 22.25 -11.15
C ASP A 289 8.20 22.28 -9.77
N PRO A 290 8.21 21.15 -9.03
CA PRO A 290 7.56 21.07 -7.71
C PRO A 290 8.17 22.01 -6.68
N GLU A 291 9.51 22.23 -6.71
CA GLU A 291 10.20 23.10 -5.74
C GLU A 291 9.84 24.58 -6.00
N GLU A 292 9.82 25.01 -7.25
CA GLU A 292 9.37 26.36 -7.59
C GLU A 292 7.90 26.59 -7.23
N LEU A 293 7.05 25.60 -7.49
CA LEU A 293 5.63 25.69 -7.18
C LEU A 293 5.39 25.76 -5.67
N PHE A 294 6.13 24.96 -4.90
CA PHE A 294 6.10 25.03 -3.44
C PHE A 294 6.55 26.41 -2.95
N ALA A 295 7.67 26.93 -3.47
CA ALA A 295 8.18 28.24 -3.08
C ALA A 295 7.17 29.38 -3.37
N HIS A 296 6.44 29.31 -4.48
CA HIS A 296 5.39 30.28 -4.81
C HIS A 296 4.20 30.16 -3.84
N ALA A 297 3.73 28.94 -3.54
CA ALA A 297 2.65 28.72 -2.57
C ALA A 297 3.03 29.23 -1.17
N ASP A 298 4.26 28.94 -0.71
CA ASP A 298 4.78 29.39 0.57
C ASP A 298 4.90 30.92 0.63
N ALA A 299 5.41 31.55 -0.42
CA ALA A 299 5.50 33.02 -0.51
C ALA A 299 4.13 33.68 -0.39
N THR A 300 3.09 33.12 -1.06
CA THR A 300 1.70 33.62 -0.97
C THR A 300 1.11 33.40 0.42
N LEU A 301 1.35 32.26 1.05
CA LEU A 301 0.98 31.94 2.43
C LEU A 301 1.62 32.92 3.42
N TYR A 302 2.92 33.15 3.29
CA TYR A 302 3.64 34.09 4.14
C TYR A 302 3.12 35.52 4.01
N ALA A 303 2.84 35.98 2.80
CA ALA A 303 2.25 37.31 2.55
C ALA A 303 0.87 37.45 3.20
N ALA A 304 0.03 36.41 3.12
CA ALA A 304 -1.29 36.40 3.76
C ALA A 304 -1.17 36.45 5.30
N LYS A 305 -0.26 35.69 5.90
CA LYS A 305 0.03 35.75 7.34
C LYS A 305 0.48 37.12 7.81
N ARG A 306 1.33 37.78 7.04
CA ARG A 306 1.77 39.16 7.36
C ARG A 306 0.61 40.16 7.35
N ARG A 307 -0.33 40.05 6.42
CA ARG A 307 -1.52 40.92 6.37
C ARG A 307 -2.42 40.74 7.60
N LEU A 308 -2.68 39.47 7.99
CA LEU A 308 -3.44 39.14 9.18
C LEU A 308 -2.82 39.70 10.47
N ARG A 309 -1.50 39.61 10.62
CA ARG A 309 -0.81 40.18 11.79
C ARG A 309 -0.93 41.70 11.86
N ARG A 310 -0.84 42.41 10.72
CA ARG A 310 -0.99 43.88 10.65
C ARG A 310 -2.41 44.30 10.95
N GLY A 311 -3.44 43.64 10.43
CA GLY A 311 -4.84 43.91 10.72
C GLY A 311 -5.16 43.80 12.22
N ARG A 312 -4.72 42.72 12.88
CA ARG A 312 -4.87 42.50 14.32
C ARG A 312 -4.14 43.53 15.18
N ALA A 313 -3.08 44.15 14.67
CA ALA A 313 -2.36 45.23 15.40
C ALA A 313 -3.07 46.58 15.28
N SER A 314 -3.81 46.84 14.19
CA SER A 314 -4.61 48.07 14.01
C SER A 314 -5.89 48.05 14.85
N ASP A 315 -6.55 46.89 15.04
CA ASP A 315 -7.79 46.73 15.81
C ASP A 315 -7.59 46.81 17.35
N ARG A 316 -6.34 46.84 17.80
CA ARG A 316 -5.98 46.96 19.23
C ARG A 316 -5.62 48.39 19.65
N ARG A 317 -5.69 49.36 18.75
CA ARG A 317 -5.49 50.80 19.03
C ARG A 317 -6.82 51.51 19.00
#